data_277100173455910d39ff834ae999f303
#
_entry.id   277100173455910d39ff834ae999f303
#
_cell.length_a   1.000
_cell.length_b   1.000
_cell.length_c   1.000
_cell.angle_alpha   90.00
_cell.angle_beta   90.00
_cell.angle_gamma   90.00
#
_symmetry.space_group_name_H-M   'P 1'
#
loop_
_entity.id
_entity.type
_entity.pdbx_description
1 polymer ?
#
loop_
_entity_poly.entity_id
_entity_poly.type
_entity_poly.pdbx_seq_one_letter_code
_entity_poly.pdbx_strand_id
1 'polypeptide(L)'
;MSQFIKYYKKYLLKYFFKIPPWLLRILLPLKRKSIRGFKIDYQSYAYINLNPKSTLHSVKDEDLLKIRKIIESNKIKSRLSLKPKIPVNTKDHFIHSKSSGAKMLLREYIPNISNPHKIILFFHGGGWSIDSVETYHDMIKYFSDYLKIRIFSLEYSLAPENKFPHALLEAEDAFNWLINNRNNPKHISICGDSAGAHMVASLSYKLLKQNSEMPNSLLMIYPPCDPFFQKESIELFKDKYFLLNKDLYWFWDRLKNNKENENDPLFNHLKFDLEKKFPPTILVTAGFDPICDEGNAYAEILKKQGTEIKVLNYPTLFHNFAFMTKLNAAKSAVHNFLDEYKKIV
;
A
#
# COMPACT_ATOMS: atom_id res chain seq x y z
N MET A 1 3.46 -6.77 -33.26
CA MET A 1 2.88 -5.42 -33.03
C MET A 1 3.72 -4.42 -33.83
N SER A 2 3.13 -3.65 -34.76
CA SER A 2 3.88 -2.78 -35.65
C SER A 2 4.66 -1.69 -34.86
N GLN A 3 5.79 -1.24 -35.39
CA GLN A 3 6.62 -0.19 -34.80
C GLN A 3 5.83 1.10 -34.55
N PHE A 4 4.86 1.39 -35.42
CA PHE A 4 3.93 2.50 -35.31
C PHE A 4 3.06 2.42 -34.04
N ILE A 5 2.51 1.23 -33.69
CA ILE A 5 1.70 1.05 -32.49
C ILE A 5 2.52 1.25 -31.22
N LYS A 6 3.77 0.82 -31.19
CA LYS A 6 4.70 1.07 -30.08
C LYS A 6 4.99 2.57 -29.89
N TYR A 7 5.24 3.28 -31.01
CA TYR A 7 5.48 4.72 -30.99
C TYR A 7 4.25 5.49 -30.53
N TYR A 8 3.07 5.17 -31.04
CA TYR A 8 1.80 5.79 -30.66
C TYR A 8 1.49 5.60 -29.16
N LYS A 9 1.65 4.39 -28.63
CA LYS A 9 1.50 4.12 -27.19
C LYS A 9 2.46 4.94 -26.32
N LYS A 10 3.73 5.02 -26.71
CA LYS A 10 4.75 5.81 -26.01
C LYS A 10 4.40 7.31 -26.00
N TYR A 11 3.89 7.82 -27.11
CA TYR A 11 3.44 9.21 -27.21
C TYR A 11 2.24 9.50 -26.32
N LEU A 12 1.22 8.62 -26.34
CA LEU A 12 0.05 8.72 -25.48
C LEU A 12 0.44 8.68 -23.99
N LEU A 13 1.33 7.78 -23.58
CA LEU A 13 1.82 7.73 -22.18
C LEU A 13 2.50 9.03 -21.75
N LYS A 14 3.33 9.62 -22.62
CA LYS A 14 4.02 10.87 -22.33
C LYS A 14 3.08 12.03 -22.03
N TYR A 15 1.94 12.09 -22.71
CA TYR A 15 0.95 13.18 -22.55
C TYR A 15 -0.32 12.74 -21.81
N PHE A 16 -0.37 11.52 -21.30
CA PHE A 16 -1.57 10.88 -20.76
C PHE A 16 -2.35 11.75 -19.78
N PHE A 17 -1.66 12.32 -18.81
CA PHE A 17 -2.29 13.16 -17.77
C PHE A 17 -2.68 14.56 -18.24
N LYS A 18 -2.32 14.94 -19.47
CA LYS A 18 -2.72 16.21 -20.12
C LYS A 18 -3.96 16.01 -21.02
N ILE A 19 -4.28 14.76 -21.38
CA ILE A 19 -5.40 14.43 -22.26
C ILE A 19 -6.68 14.39 -21.42
N PRO A 20 -7.73 15.17 -21.77
CA PRO A 20 -9.01 15.08 -21.08
C PRO A 20 -9.62 13.66 -21.17
N PRO A 21 -10.30 13.15 -20.12
CA PRO A 21 -10.85 11.79 -20.13
C PRO A 21 -11.80 11.48 -21.28
N TRP A 22 -12.57 12.47 -21.77
CA TRP A 22 -13.46 12.29 -22.92
C TRP A 22 -12.66 12.05 -24.21
N LEU A 23 -11.53 12.75 -24.41
CA LEU A 23 -10.68 12.58 -25.59
C LEU A 23 -9.95 11.23 -25.55
N LEU A 24 -9.59 10.73 -24.35
CA LEU A 24 -9.03 9.38 -24.21
C LEU A 24 -9.98 8.30 -24.74
N ARG A 25 -11.32 8.49 -24.63
CA ARG A 25 -12.30 7.54 -25.15
C ARG A 25 -12.31 7.47 -26.68
N ILE A 26 -11.98 8.58 -27.34
CA ILE A 26 -11.88 8.66 -28.80
C ILE A 26 -10.55 8.06 -29.26
N LEU A 27 -9.44 8.46 -28.63
CA LEU A 27 -8.10 8.01 -28.99
C LEU A 27 -7.84 6.52 -28.67
N LEU A 28 -8.50 5.99 -27.64
CA LEU A 28 -8.34 4.62 -27.17
C LEU A 28 -9.74 4.00 -26.95
N PRO A 29 -10.44 3.50 -28.01
CA PRO A 29 -11.79 2.95 -27.87
C PRO A 29 -11.80 1.58 -27.16
N LEU A 30 -11.43 1.57 -25.87
CA LEU A 30 -11.33 0.35 -25.07
C LEU A 30 -12.70 -0.12 -24.58
N LYS A 31 -13.02 -1.38 -24.84
CA LYS A 31 -14.23 -2.03 -24.30
C LYS A 31 -13.97 -2.51 -22.88
N ARG A 32 -14.70 -1.95 -21.90
CA ARG A 32 -14.65 -2.36 -20.50
C ARG A 32 -15.76 -3.35 -20.19
N LYS A 33 -15.43 -4.49 -19.63
CA LYS A 33 -16.42 -5.45 -19.12
C LYS A 33 -17.03 -4.93 -17.81
N SER A 34 -18.31 -5.18 -17.60
CA SER A 34 -18.94 -5.02 -16.29
C SER A 34 -18.65 -6.27 -15.46
N ILE A 35 -18.15 -6.09 -14.24
CA ILE A 35 -17.88 -7.15 -13.27
C ILE A 35 -18.56 -6.73 -11.96
N ARG A 36 -19.39 -7.60 -11.39
CA ARG A 36 -20.17 -7.29 -10.17
C ARG A 36 -20.98 -5.98 -10.29
N GLY A 37 -21.52 -5.70 -11.49
CA GLY A 37 -22.30 -4.49 -11.77
C GLY A 37 -21.50 -3.22 -12.07
N PHE A 38 -20.19 -3.23 -11.88
CA PHE A 38 -19.33 -2.07 -12.08
C PHE A 38 -18.43 -2.20 -13.31
N LYS A 39 -18.05 -1.06 -13.87
CA LYS A 39 -16.99 -0.95 -14.89
C LYS A 39 -15.83 -0.18 -14.31
N ILE A 40 -14.61 -0.67 -14.52
CA ILE A 40 -13.40 0.06 -14.09
C ILE A 40 -13.41 1.49 -14.64
N ASP A 41 -12.91 2.47 -13.88
CA ASP A 41 -12.76 3.84 -14.37
C ASP A 41 -12.02 3.88 -15.70
N TYR A 42 -12.48 4.73 -16.63
CA TYR A 42 -11.95 4.73 -17.99
C TYR A 42 -10.50 5.17 -18.06
N GLN A 43 -10.16 6.26 -17.36
CA GLN A 43 -8.80 6.78 -17.34
C GLN A 43 -7.85 5.75 -16.72
N SER A 44 -8.25 5.12 -15.63
CA SER A 44 -7.52 4.03 -14.98
C SER A 44 -7.30 2.84 -15.90
N TYR A 45 -8.34 2.41 -16.61
CA TYR A 45 -8.25 1.29 -17.55
C TYR A 45 -7.36 1.61 -18.76
N ALA A 46 -7.46 2.83 -19.29
CA ALA A 46 -6.59 3.30 -20.37
C ALA A 46 -5.12 3.33 -19.92
N TYR A 47 -4.85 3.81 -18.69
CA TYR A 47 -3.50 3.81 -18.13
C TYR A 47 -2.92 2.39 -18.02
N ILE A 48 -3.68 1.45 -17.46
CA ILE A 48 -3.26 0.04 -17.33
C ILE A 48 -2.96 -0.58 -18.70
N ASN A 49 -3.80 -0.33 -19.73
CA ASN A 49 -3.63 -0.92 -21.06
C ASN A 49 -2.47 -0.29 -21.87
N LEU A 50 -2.08 0.94 -21.57
CA LEU A 50 -0.94 1.59 -22.20
C LEU A 50 0.39 1.12 -21.61
N ASN A 51 0.41 0.77 -20.32
CA ASN A 51 1.61 0.30 -19.64
C ASN A 51 1.88 -1.18 -19.93
N PRO A 52 3.14 -1.60 -19.96
CA PRO A 52 3.46 -3.03 -20.05
C PRO A 52 2.96 -3.76 -18.80
N LYS A 53 2.51 -5.00 -18.99
CA LYS A 53 2.19 -5.87 -17.86
C LYS A 53 3.44 -6.17 -17.04
N SER A 54 3.25 -6.37 -15.75
CA SER A 54 4.32 -6.84 -14.86
C SER A 54 4.89 -8.18 -15.32
N THR A 55 6.18 -8.33 -15.14
CA THR A 55 6.92 -9.59 -15.36
C THR A 55 7.70 -9.98 -14.11
N LEU A 56 7.33 -9.44 -12.95
CA LEU A 56 8.02 -9.70 -11.68
C LEU A 56 8.06 -11.19 -11.35
N HIS A 57 6.98 -11.92 -11.62
CA HIS A 57 6.91 -13.37 -11.40
C HIS A 57 7.97 -14.19 -12.17
N SER A 58 8.65 -13.63 -13.15
CA SER A 58 9.74 -14.27 -13.89
C SER A 58 11.14 -13.81 -13.45
N VAL A 59 11.22 -12.88 -12.47
CA VAL A 59 12.50 -12.39 -11.95
C VAL A 59 13.10 -13.40 -11.01
N LYS A 60 14.36 -13.77 -11.27
CA LYS A 60 15.16 -14.60 -10.36
C LYS A 60 15.73 -13.76 -9.22
N ASP A 61 16.01 -14.39 -8.08
CA ASP A 61 16.51 -13.69 -6.90
C ASP A 61 17.87 -13.01 -7.17
N GLU A 62 18.73 -13.61 -7.99
CA GLU A 62 20.03 -13.03 -8.41
C GLU A 62 19.91 -11.71 -9.18
N ASP A 63 18.79 -11.49 -9.90
CA ASP A 63 18.52 -10.28 -10.66
C ASP A 63 17.73 -9.22 -9.88
N LEU A 64 17.22 -9.57 -8.70
CA LEU A 64 16.22 -8.77 -7.99
C LEU A 64 16.74 -7.38 -7.60
N LEU A 65 17.97 -7.28 -7.13
CA LEU A 65 18.60 -5.99 -6.80
C LEU A 65 18.66 -5.04 -8.00
N LYS A 66 18.98 -5.57 -9.18
CA LYS A 66 19.00 -4.80 -10.44
C LYS A 66 17.59 -4.36 -10.83
N ILE A 67 16.63 -5.26 -10.71
CA ILE A 67 15.22 -4.98 -11.03
C ILE A 67 14.62 -3.96 -10.08
N ARG A 68 14.90 -4.02 -8.78
CA ARG A 68 14.49 -3.00 -7.79
C ARG A 68 14.96 -1.59 -8.21
N LYS A 69 16.22 -1.43 -8.59
CA LYS A 69 16.77 -0.14 -9.06
C LYS A 69 16.06 0.37 -10.33
N ILE A 70 15.71 -0.53 -11.25
CA ILE A 70 14.96 -0.18 -12.46
C ILE A 70 13.53 0.27 -12.10
N ILE A 71 12.85 -0.47 -11.24
CA ILE A 71 11.49 -0.15 -10.78
C ILE A 71 11.49 1.21 -10.07
N GLU A 72 12.38 1.41 -9.12
CA GLU A 72 12.54 2.65 -8.38
C GLU A 72 12.76 3.84 -9.33
N SER A 73 13.75 3.75 -10.22
CA SER A 73 14.03 4.79 -11.23
C SER A 73 12.79 5.09 -12.09
N ASN A 74 12.05 4.07 -12.52
CA ASN A 74 10.86 4.25 -13.34
C ASN A 74 9.72 4.90 -12.56
N LYS A 75 9.48 4.49 -11.30
CA LYS A 75 8.46 5.08 -10.43
C LYS A 75 8.74 6.54 -10.13
N ILE A 76 9.98 6.88 -9.75
CA ILE A 76 10.41 8.25 -9.50
C ILE A 76 10.23 9.12 -10.75
N LYS A 77 10.62 8.64 -11.93
CA LYS A 77 10.46 9.36 -13.20
C LYS A 77 9.00 9.54 -13.61
N SER A 78 8.14 8.58 -13.33
CA SER A 78 6.73 8.60 -13.72
C SER A 78 5.92 9.64 -12.94
N ARG A 79 6.31 9.91 -11.71
CA ARG A 79 5.67 10.88 -10.82
C ARG A 79 4.14 10.74 -10.83
N LEU A 80 3.64 9.56 -10.46
CA LEU A 80 2.20 9.24 -10.52
C LEU A 80 1.39 9.92 -9.43
N SER A 81 2.04 10.32 -8.35
CA SER A 81 1.41 11.09 -7.27
C SER A 81 1.39 12.59 -7.57
N LEU A 82 0.36 13.26 -7.07
CA LEU A 82 0.30 14.71 -7.06
C LEU A 82 1.35 15.29 -6.13
N LYS A 83 1.79 16.50 -6.42
CA LYS A 83 2.65 17.24 -5.50
C LYS A 83 1.83 17.85 -4.36
N PRO A 84 2.44 18.04 -3.18
CA PRO A 84 1.82 18.79 -2.10
C PRO A 84 1.52 20.24 -2.56
N LYS A 85 0.47 20.83 -2.01
CA LYS A 85 0.11 22.24 -2.26
C LYS A 85 1.04 23.19 -1.50
N ILE A 86 1.44 22.79 -0.30
CA ILE A 86 2.37 23.52 0.55
C ILE A 86 3.64 22.69 0.71
N PRO A 87 4.84 23.28 0.73
CA PRO A 87 6.08 22.54 0.91
C PRO A 87 6.06 21.64 2.13
N VAL A 88 6.57 20.43 1.97
CA VAL A 88 6.78 19.44 3.03
C VAL A 88 8.27 19.19 3.14
N ASN A 89 8.85 19.53 4.27
CA ASN A 89 10.25 19.27 4.58
C ASN A 89 10.45 17.80 4.95
N THR A 90 11.68 17.31 4.82
CA THR A 90 12.01 15.94 5.21
C THR A 90 13.24 15.94 6.11
N LYS A 91 13.26 14.98 7.05
CA LYS A 91 14.39 14.71 7.92
C LYS A 91 14.58 13.20 8.01
N ASP A 92 15.80 12.75 7.79
CA ASP A 92 16.16 11.34 7.90
C ASP A 92 16.67 11.02 9.31
N HIS A 93 16.04 10.02 9.93
CA HIS A 93 16.46 9.43 11.18
C HIS A 93 17.00 8.04 10.90
N PHE A 94 18.05 7.66 11.59
CA PHE A 94 18.60 6.31 11.52
C PHE A 94 18.39 5.62 12.85
N ILE A 95 17.66 4.53 12.82
CA ILE A 95 17.33 3.71 13.97
C ILE A 95 17.97 2.33 13.82
N HIS A 96 18.14 1.60 14.90
CA HIS A 96 18.70 0.25 14.87
C HIS A 96 17.60 -0.78 15.18
N SER A 97 17.52 -1.80 14.34
CA SER A 97 16.68 -2.97 14.62
C SER A 97 17.25 -3.72 15.82
N LYS A 98 16.40 -4.01 16.79
CA LYS A 98 16.79 -4.84 17.96
C LYS A 98 17.01 -6.29 17.58
N SER A 99 16.30 -6.77 16.55
CA SER A 99 16.35 -8.16 16.10
C SER A 99 17.57 -8.49 15.26
N SER A 100 18.04 -7.55 14.41
CA SER A 100 19.16 -7.78 13.48
C SER A 100 20.37 -6.88 13.72
N GLY A 101 20.24 -5.82 14.53
CA GLY A 101 21.25 -4.76 14.67
C GLY A 101 21.39 -3.86 13.43
N ALA A 102 20.61 -4.13 12.36
CA ALA A 102 20.67 -3.38 11.13
C ALA A 102 20.26 -1.91 11.33
N LYS A 103 20.98 -1.02 10.64
CA LYS A 103 20.62 0.40 10.61
C LYS A 103 19.51 0.61 9.60
N MET A 104 18.37 1.12 10.07
CA MET A 104 17.17 1.39 9.25
C MET A 104 16.97 2.89 9.08
N LEU A 105 16.53 3.31 7.89
CA LEU A 105 16.09 4.68 7.63
C LEU A 105 14.63 4.84 8.05
N LEU A 106 14.36 5.86 8.87
CA LEU A 106 13.02 6.34 9.19
C LEU A 106 12.92 7.81 8.74
N ARG A 107 12.28 8.05 7.58
CA ARG A 107 12.15 9.39 7.03
C ARG A 107 10.92 10.10 7.58
N GLU A 108 11.14 11.23 8.22
CA GLU A 108 10.09 12.13 8.70
C GLU A 108 9.72 13.13 7.60
N TYR A 109 8.43 13.29 7.35
CA TYR A 109 7.82 14.28 6.47
C TYR A 109 7.08 15.31 7.30
N ILE A 110 7.50 16.57 7.19
CA ILE A 110 7.10 17.67 8.09
C ILE A 110 6.36 18.72 7.25
N PRO A 111 5.02 18.77 7.29
CA PRO A 111 4.27 19.82 6.61
C PRO A 111 4.44 21.16 7.34
N ASN A 112 4.48 22.27 6.60
CA ASN A 112 4.69 23.60 7.18
C ASN A 112 3.63 23.99 8.24
N ILE A 113 2.41 23.48 8.08
CA ILE A 113 1.35 23.60 9.07
C ILE A 113 1.06 22.19 9.55
N SER A 114 1.36 21.88 10.79
CA SER A 114 1.12 20.53 11.35
C SER A 114 0.52 20.60 12.74
N ASN A 115 -0.29 19.59 13.07
CA ASN A 115 -0.62 19.32 14.46
C ASN A 115 0.64 18.72 15.13
N PRO A 116 1.26 19.38 16.11
CA PRO A 116 2.52 18.94 16.68
C PRO A 116 2.41 17.64 17.48
N HIS A 117 1.19 17.29 17.93
CA HIS A 117 0.94 16.13 18.79
C HIS A 117 0.61 14.87 18.01
N LYS A 118 0.17 14.98 16.73
CA LYS A 118 -0.25 13.84 15.92
C LYS A 118 0.86 13.43 14.96
N ILE A 119 1.12 12.13 14.89
CA ILE A 119 2.06 11.55 13.94
C ILE A 119 1.50 10.27 13.33
N ILE A 120 1.97 9.93 12.15
CA ILE A 120 1.63 8.69 11.45
C ILE A 120 2.92 7.93 11.19
N LEU A 121 2.99 6.65 11.56
CA LEU A 121 3.99 5.71 11.11
C LEU A 121 3.45 5.02 9.85
N PHE A 122 4.19 5.11 8.74
CA PHE A 122 3.78 4.60 7.44
C PHE A 122 4.69 3.47 6.97
N PHE A 123 4.09 2.40 6.47
CA PHE A 123 4.75 1.29 5.80
C PHE A 123 4.35 1.27 4.32
N HIS A 124 5.34 1.30 3.43
CA HIS A 124 5.09 1.31 1.99
C HIS A 124 4.68 -0.07 1.46
N GLY A 125 3.97 -0.07 0.32
CA GLY A 125 3.65 -1.28 -0.43
C GLY A 125 4.85 -1.84 -1.19
N GLY A 126 4.57 -2.75 -2.15
CA GLY A 126 5.61 -3.36 -2.98
C GLY A 126 5.82 -4.85 -2.70
N GLY A 127 4.78 -5.53 -2.18
CA GLY A 127 4.81 -6.99 -1.97
C GLY A 127 5.98 -7.45 -1.11
N TRP A 128 6.38 -6.66 -0.12
CA TRP A 128 7.53 -6.89 0.79
C TRP A 128 8.87 -7.10 0.08
N SER A 129 8.92 -7.04 -1.25
CA SER A 129 10.08 -7.41 -2.06
C SER A 129 10.62 -6.31 -2.97
N ILE A 130 9.85 -5.25 -3.19
CA ILE A 130 10.23 -4.10 -4.03
C ILE A 130 9.79 -2.80 -3.37
N ASP A 131 10.17 -1.69 -3.99
CA ASP A 131 9.90 -0.32 -3.52
C ASP A 131 10.75 0.12 -2.33
N SER A 132 10.63 1.37 -1.95
CA SER A 132 11.43 2.04 -0.93
C SER A 132 10.73 3.30 -0.44
N VAL A 133 11.22 3.89 0.64
CA VAL A 133 10.84 5.24 1.09
C VAL A 133 11.01 6.26 -0.03
N GLU A 134 12.01 6.08 -0.91
CA GLU A 134 12.25 6.99 -2.04
C GLU A 134 11.18 6.85 -3.14
N THR A 135 10.75 5.63 -3.47
CA THR A 135 9.64 5.45 -4.45
C THR A 135 8.34 6.06 -3.97
N TYR A 136 8.08 6.06 -2.66
CA TYR A 136 6.87 6.59 -2.03
C TYR A 136 6.96 8.07 -1.65
N HIS A 137 8.10 8.72 -1.88
CA HIS A 137 8.38 10.09 -1.44
C HIS A 137 7.29 11.11 -1.82
N ASP A 138 6.89 11.15 -3.10
CA ASP A 138 5.88 12.10 -3.57
C ASP A 138 4.49 11.81 -2.96
N MET A 139 4.11 10.53 -2.82
CA MET A 139 2.84 10.12 -2.21
C MET A 139 2.78 10.55 -0.73
N ILE A 140 3.85 10.28 0.02
CA ILE A 140 3.87 10.59 1.46
C ILE A 140 3.92 12.10 1.69
N LYS A 141 4.65 12.86 0.88
CA LYS A 141 4.58 14.34 0.90
C LYS A 141 3.15 14.84 0.66
N TYR A 142 2.46 14.26 -0.32
CA TYR A 142 1.09 14.61 -0.63
C TYR A 142 0.15 14.29 0.54
N PHE A 143 0.26 13.11 1.15
CA PHE A 143 -0.54 12.71 2.31
C PHE A 143 -0.25 13.60 3.53
N SER A 144 1.02 13.87 3.81
CA SER A 144 1.43 14.73 4.92
C SER A 144 0.87 16.17 4.77
N ASP A 145 0.97 16.77 3.57
CA ASP A 145 0.37 18.07 3.29
C ASP A 145 -1.17 18.04 3.40
N TYR A 146 -1.82 16.99 2.85
CA TYR A 146 -3.28 16.88 2.87
C TYR A 146 -3.83 16.73 4.30
N LEU A 147 -3.21 15.86 5.08
CA LEU A 147 -3.60 15.57 6.47
C LEU A 147 -3.17 16.68 7.45
N LYS A 148 -2.12 17.45 7.12
CA LYS A 148 -1.44 18.37 8.04
C LYS A 148 -0.86 17.66 9.27
N ILE A 149 -0.32 16.46 9.05
CA ILE A 149 0.25 15.59 10.08
C ILE A 149 1.65 15.16 9.65
N ARG A 150 2.57 15.09 10.61
CA ARG A 150 3.91 14.52 10.38
C ARG A 150 3.77 13.03 10.09
N ILE A 151 4.46 12.57 9.04
CA ILE A 151 4.48 11.14 8.67
C ILE A 151 5.91 10.64 8.75
N PHE A 152 6.11 9.54 9.45
CA PHE A 152 7.36 8.79 9.49
C PHE A 152 7.23 7.56 8.60
N SER A 153 8.05 7.46 7.55
CA SER A 153 8.03 6.31 6.63
C SER A 153 9.28 5.45 6.87
N LEU A 154 9.04 4.18 7.14
CA LEU A 154 10.10 3.21 7.43
C LEU A 154 10.62 2.57 6.13
N GLU A 155 11.94 2.59 5.95
CA GLU A 155 12.66 1.73 4.99
C GLU A 155 12.90 0.38 5.67
N TYR A 156 11.97 -0.54 5.52
CA TYR A 156 12.07 -1.87 6.09
C TYR A 156 12.82 -2.83 5.17
N SER A 157 13.43 -3.85 5.75
CA SER A 157 14.18 -4.88 5.03
C SER A 157 13.27 -5.73 4.14
N LEU A 158 13.68 -5.91 2.88
CA LEU A 158 12.88 -6.59 1.86
C LEU A 158 13.18 -8.09 1.77
N ALA A 159 12.16 -8.84 1.39
CA ALA A 159 12.26 -10.24 1.00
C ALA A 159 12.77 -10.38 -0.46
N PRO A 160 13.43 -11.48 -0.84
CA PRO A 160 13.66 -12.70 -0.06
C PRO A 160 14.88 -12.66 0.87
N GLU A 161 15.69 -11.60 0.84
CA GLU A 161 16.89 -11.50 1.67
C GLU A 161 16.52 -11.51 3.16
N ASN A 162 15.38 -10.87 3.50
CA ASN A 162 14.86 -10.80 4.86
C ASN A 162 13.41 -11.29 4.87
N LYS A 163 13.22 -12.58 5.09
CA LYS A 163 11.93 -13.23 5.10
C LYS A 163 11.12 -12.90 6.37
N PHE A 164 9.84 -13.25 6.36
CA PHE A 164 8.98 -13.13 7.55
C PHE A 164 9.59 -13.85 8.76
N PRO A 165 9.57 -13.25 9.96
CA PRO A 165 8.88 -12.00 10.33
C PRO A 165 9.79 -10.75 10.36
N HIS A 166 10.89 -10.69 9.62
CA HIS A 166 11.95 -9.68 9.77
C HIS A 166 11.42 -8.24 9.69
N ALA A 167 10.75 -7.87 8.60
CA ALA A 167 10.17 -6.53 8.40
C ALA A 167 9.13 -6.17 9.48
N LEU A 168 8.40 -7.15 10.03
CA LEU A 168 7.46 -6.94 11.13
C LEU A 168 8.18 -6.55 12.43
N LEU A 169 9.31 -7.18 12.72
CA LEU A 169 10.13 -6.82 13.90
C LEU A 169 10.72 -5.41 13.76
N GLU A 170 11.13 -5.03 12.57
CA GLU A 170 11.59 -3.67 12.26
C GLU A 170 10.46 -2.63 12.38
N ALA A 171 9.24 -2.97 11.98
CA ALA A 171 8.05 -2.13 12.16
C ALA A 171 7.75 -1.89 13.66
N GLU A 172 7.88 -2.92 14.50
CA GLU A 172 7.76 -2.82 15.96
C GLU A 172 8.86 -1.93 16.54
N ASP A 173 10.11 -2.10 16.10
CA ASP A 173 11.24 -1.26 16.52
C ASP A 173 11.03 0.21 16.17
N ALA A 174 10.49 0.51 14.98
CA ALA A 174 10.16 1.87 14.57
C ALA A 174 9.04 2.48 15.43
N PHE A 175 8.00 1.72 15.75
CA PHE A 175 6.91 2.15 16.63
C PHE A 175 7.42 2.43 18.04
N ASN A 176 8.22 1.53 18.61
CA ASN A 176 8.84 1.69 19.92
C ASN A 176 9.82 2.86 19.95
N TRP A 177 10.56 3.10 18.86
CA TRP A 177 11.45 4.26 18.76
C TRP A 177 10.64 5.57 18.85
N LEU A 178 9.51 5.66 18.18
CA LEU A 178 8.63 6.84 18.26
C LEU A 178 8.15 7.07 19.71
N ILE A 179 7.73 6.02 20.42
CA ILE A 179 7.31 6.12 21.83
C ILE A 179 8.48 6.60 22.70
N ASN A 180 9.65 6.00 22.56
CA ASN A 180 10.85 6.33 23.36
C ASN A 180 11.35 7.76 23.09
N ASN A 181 11.03 8.36 21.93
CA ASN A 181 11.30 9.76 21.64
C ASN A 181 10.17 10.69 22.13
N ARG A 182 9.53 10.32 23.24
CA ARG A 182 8.52 11.09 23.98
C ARG A 182 7.21 11.35 23.22
N ASN A 183 6.88 10.52 22.24
CA ASN A 183 5.57 10.58 21.63
C ASN A 183 4.59 9.69 22.41
N ASN A 184 3.44 10.22 22.77
CA ASN A 184 2.40 9.40 23.39
C ASN A 184 1.85 8.41 22.35
N PRO A 185 1.77 7.09 22.64
CA PRO A 185 1.21 6.10 21.73
C PRO A 185 -0.19 6.47 21.21
N LYS A 186 -1.00 7.12 22.05
CA LYS A 186 -2.33 7.65 21.68
C LYS A 186 -2.30 8.79 20.66
N HIS A 187 -1.14 9.32 20.33
CA HIS A 187 -0.93 10.31 19.27
C HIS A 187 -0.26 9.71 18.03
N ILE A 188 0.09 8.42 18.06
CA ILE A 188 0.70 7.70 16.95
C ILE A 188 -0.37 6.87 16.25
N SER A 189 -0.64 7.14 15.00
CA SER A 189 -1.45 6.29 14.13
C SER A 189 -0.56 5.52 13.18
N ILE A 190 -1.01 4.34 12.72
CA ILE A 190 -0.24 3.53 11.79
C ILE A 190 -1.00 3.41 10.47
N CYS A 191 -0.28 3.61 9.38
CA CYS A 191 -0.84 3.57 8.02
C CYS A 191 0.05 2.73 7.10
N GLY A 192 -0.55 2.07 6.13
CA GLY A 192 0.19 1.38 5.08
C GLY A 192 -0.70 1.02 3.91
N ASP A 193 -0.08 0.73 2.77
CA ASP A 193 -0.77 0.27 1.59
C ASP A 193 -0.22 -1.07 1.11
N SER A 194 -1.08 -1.95 0.56
CA SER A 194 -0.70 -3.28 0.06
C SER A 194 0.12 -4.06 1.11
N ALA A 195 1.33 -4.50 0.80
CA ALA A 195 2.26 -5.13 1.76
C ALA A 195 2.44 -4.32 3.05
N GLY A 196 2.48 -2.98 2.96
CA GLY A 196 2.53 -2.11 4.13
C GLY A 196 1.26 -2.19 4.99
N ALA A 197 0.08 -2.32 4.36
CA ALA A 197 -1.17 -2.50 5.08
C ALA A 197 -1.24 -3.87 5.79
N HIS A 198 -0.65 -4.91 5.21
CA HIS A 198 -0.42 -6.19 5.88
C HIS A 198 0.45 -5.99 7.13
N MET A 199 1.54 -5.24 7.04
CA MET A 199 2.40 -4.94 8.19
C MET A 199 1.65 -4.16 9.28
N VAL A 200 0.75 -3.23 8.93
CA VAL A 200 -0.14 -2.54 9.90
C VAL A 200 -0.97 -3.55 10.68
N ALA A 201 -1.61 -4.49 9.99
CA ALA A 201 -2.43 -5.53 10.61
C ALA A 201 -1.59 -6.46 11.51
N SER A 202 -0.45 -6.94 11.01
CA SER A 202 0.46 -7.83 11.75
C SER A 202 1.03 -7.16 13.01
N LEU A 203 1.49 -5.91 12.90
CA LEU A 203 2.01 -5.17 14.05
C LEU A 203 0.92 -4.95 15.10
N SER A 204 -0.28 -4.55 14.68
CA SER A 204 -1.40 -4.32 15.61
C SER A 204 -1.80 -5.61 16.34
N TYR A 205 -1.86 -6.74 15.63
CA TYR A 205 -2.10 -8.05 16.26
C TYR A 205 -1.01 -8.41 17.27
N LYS A 206 0.27 -8.24 16.89
CA LYS A 206 1.41 -8.53 17.78
C LYS A 206 1.37 -7.70 19.05
N LEU A 207 1.14 -6.39 18.94
CA LEU A 207 1.03 -5.49 20.09
C LEU A 207 -0.13 -5.88 21.01
N LEU A 208 -1.30 -6.20 20.46
CA LEU A 208 -2.46 -6.70 21.23
C LEU A 208 -2.15 -7.98 21.98
N LYS A 209 -1.53 -8.96 21.32
CA LYS A 209 -1.17 -10.25 21.90
C LYS A 209 -0.17 -10.09 23.05
N GLN A 210 0.74 -9.13 22.94
CA GLN A 210 1.73 -8.82 23.96
C GLN A 210 1.21 -7.92 25.09
N ASN A 211 -0.03 -7.42 25.03
CA ASN A 211 -0.55 -6.37 25.92
C ASN A 211 0.30 -5.11 25.92
N SER A 212 0.92 -4.78 24.79
CA SER A 212 1.75 -3.60 24.60
C SER A 212 0.89 -2.35 24.33
N GLU A 213 1.54 -1.18 24.35
CA GLU A 213 0.91 0.08 23.97
C GLU A 213 0.37 0.02 22.54
N MET A 214 -0.86 0.47 22.36
CA MET A 214 -1.54 0.45 21.05
C MET A 214 -1.48 1.82 20.39
N PRO A 215 -1.40 1.87 19.04
CA PRO A 215 -1.55 3.13 18.31
C PRO A 215 -2.95 3.73 18.47
N ASN A 216 -3.08 5.02 18.15
CA ASN A 216 -4.34 5.75 18.20
C ASN A 216 -5.39 5.20 17.21
N SER A 217 -4.98 4.99 15.96
CA SER A 217 -5.85 4.54 14.87
C SER A 217 -5.05 3.85 13.76
N LEU A 218 -5.76 3.12 12.88
CA LEU A 218 -5.17 2.39 11.78
C LEU A 218 -5.78 2.81 10.44
N LEU A 219 -4.94 2.90 9.40
CA LEU A 219 -5.38 3.00 8.01
C LEU A 219 -4.72 1.89 7.19
N MET A 220 -5.53 0.95 6.73
CA MET A 220 -5.10 -0.17 5.89
C MET A 220 -5.66 0.00 4.48
N ILE A 221 -4.77 0.22 3.49
CA ILE A 221 -5.16 0.48 2.11
C ILE A 221 -4.91 -0.79 1.30
N TYR A 222 -5.98 -1.44 0.84
CA TYR A 222 -6.02 -2.71 0.08
C TYR A 222 -5.06 -3.79 0.61
N PRO A 223 -5.19 -4.24 1.89
CA PRO A 223 -4.27 -5.20 2.48
C PRO A 223 -4.38 -6.58 1.84
N PRO A 224 -3.26 -7.26 1.50
CA PRO A 224 -3.24 -8.70 1.31
C PRO A 224 -3.42 -9.40 2.66
N CYS A 225 -4.31 -10.40 2.74
CA CYS A 225 -4.70 -11.01 4.02
C CYS A 225 -4.65 -12.54 4.01
N ASP A 226 -4.61 -13.17 2.83
CA ASP A 226 -4.72 -14.62 2.67
C ASP A 226 -3.66 -15.20 1.73
N PRO A 227 -2.67 -15.96 2.24
CA PRO A 227 -1.66 -16.60 1.40
C PRO A 227 -2.21 -17.80 0.60
N PHE A 228 -3.46 -18.23 0.82
CA PHE A 228 -4.05 -19.39 0.16
C PHE A 228 -4.83 -19.07 -1.12
N PHE A 229 -5.08 -17.77 -1.42
CA PHE A 229 -5.72 -17.31 -2.66
C PHE A 229 -7.10 -17.95 -2.96
N GLN A 230 -7.91 -18.17 -1.92
CA GLN A 230 -9.17 -18.92 -2.04
C GLN A 230 -10.40 -18.05 -2.37
N LYS A 231 -10.22 -16.74 -2.52
CA LYS A 231 -11.34 -15.82 -2.76
C LYS A 231 -11.69 -15.71 -4.24
N GLU A 232 -13.00 -15.47 -4.53
CA GLU A 232 -13.52 -15.35 -5.89
C GLU A 232 -12.80 -14.24 -6.68
N SER A 233 -12.46 -13.12 -6.04
CA SER A 233 -11.77 -12.00 -6.68
C SER A 233 -10.43 -12.39 -7.30
N ILE A 234 -9.73 -13.38 -6.76
CA ILE A 234 -8.49 -13.93 -7.31
C ILE A 234 -8.72 -14.42 -8.75
N GLU A 235 -9.80 -15.17 -8.99
CA GLU A 235 -10.12 -15.69 -10.33
C GLU A 235 -10.74 -14.64 -11.24
N LEU A 236 -11.59 -13.75 -10.70
CA LEU A 236 -12.26 -12.71 -11.48
C LEU A 236 -11.29 -11.70 -12.09
N PHE A 237 -10.25 -11.31 -11.34
CA PHE A 237 -9.35 -10.22 -11.71
C PHE A 237 -7.94 -10.67 -12.12
N LYS A 238 -7.66 -11.98 -12.10
CA LYS A 238 -6.36 -12.52 -12.50
C LYS A 238 -5.93 -12.04 -13.89
N ASP A 239 -4.67 -11.70 -14.03
CA ASP A 239 -3.96 -11.38 -15.29
C ASP A 239 -4.59 -10.27 -16.16
N LYS A 240 -5.57 -9.52 -15.62
CA LYS A 240 -6.33 -8.54 -16.40
C LYS A 240 -6.05 -7.09 -16.04
N TYR A 241 -5.82 -6.85 -14.75
CA TYR A 241 -5.67 -5.49 -14.23
C TYR A 241 -4.25 -5.24 -13.75
N PHE A 242 -4.02 -4.32 -12.82
CA PHE A 242 -2.68 -3.89 -12.41
C PHE A 242 -1.90 -4.98 -11.68
N LEU A 243 -2.49 -5.59 -10.65
CA LEU A 243 -1.89 -6.69 -9.89
C LEU A 243 -2.24 -8.02 -10.57
N LEU A 244 -1.21 -8.79 -10.93
CA LEU A 244 -1.39 -10.09 -11.52
C LEU A 244 -1.30 -11.19 -10.46
N ASN A 245 -2.10 -12.25 -10.58
CA ASN A 245 -2.03 -13.38 -9.65
C ASN A 245 -0.63 -13.99 -9.58
N LYS A 246 0.04 -14.10 -10.71
CA LYS A 246 1.41 -14.63 -10.78
C LYS A 246 2.39 -13.81 -9.94
N ASP A 247 2.26 -12.46 -9.98
CA ASP A 247 3.08 -11.59 -9.16
C ASP A 247 2.69 -11.70 -7.68
N LEU A 248 1.39 -11.86 -7.38
CA LEU A 248 0.90 -12.07 -6.02
C LEU A 248 1.48 -13.36 -5.40
N TYR A 249 1.41 -14.49 -6.12
CA TYR A 249 2.05 -15.75 -5.72
C TYR A 249 3.56 -15.58 -5.51
N TRP A 250 4.22 -14.88 -6.41
CA TRP A 250 5.65 -14.61 -6.36
C TRP A 250 6.03 -13.80 -5.10
N PHE A 251 5.24 -12.81 -4.70
CA PHE A 251 5.47 -12.00 -3.51
C PHE A 251 5.33 -12.83 -2.21
N TRP A 252 4.25 -13.58 -2.09
CA TRP A 252 4.01 -14.40 -0.91
C TRP A 252 5.06 -15.51 -0.74
N ASP A 253 5.48 -16.14 -1.84
CA ASP A 253 6.53 -17.17 -1.82
C ASP A 253 7.86 -16.61 -1.32
N ARG A 254 8.21 -15.40 -1.69
CA ARG A 254 9.44 -14.74 -1.24
C ARG A 254 9.38 -14.27 0.20
N LEU A 255 8.23 -13.81 0.64
CA LEU A 255 8.04 -13.43 2.04
C LEU A 255 8.11 -14.63 2.97
N LYS A 256 7.54 -15.76 2.55
CA LYS A 256 7.42 -16.97 3.36
C LYS A 256 8.79 -17.55 3.72
N ASN A 257 9.02 -17.76 5.02
CA ASN A 257 10.22 -18.42 5.50
C ASN A 257 10.07 -19.95 5.50
N ASN A 258 8.92 -20.44 5.99
CA ASN A 258 8.58 -21.86 6.03
C ASN A 258 7.07 -22.05 5.84
N LYS A 259 6.59 -23.30 5.78
CA LYS A 259 5.18 -23.61 5.55
C LYS A 259 4.28 -23.28 6.73
N GLU A 260 4.80 -23.32 7.95
CA GLU A 260 4.07 -22.99 9.18
C GLU A 260 3.61 -21.54 9.19
N ASN A 261 4.31 -20.63 8.51
CA ASN A 261 3.90 -19.22 8.40
C ASN A 261 2.49 -19.05 7.82
N GLU A 262 2.04 -19.93 6.92
CA GLU A 262 0.71 -19.85 6.31
C GLU A 262 -0.43 -19.98 7.33
N ASN A 263 -0.15 -20.55 8.51
CA ASN A 263 -1.09 -20.67 9.62
C ASN A 263 -0.83 -19.68 10.76
N ASP A 264 0.25 -18.87 10.68
CA ASP A 264 0.54 -17.84 11.66
C ASP A 264 -0.40 -16.64 11.45
N PRO A 265 -1.19 -16.19 12.45
CA PRO A 265 -2.04 -15.01 12.34
C PRO A 265 -1.29 -13.72 11.97
N LEU A 266 0.01 -13.63 12.28
CA LEU A 266 0.85 -12.49 11.89
C LEU A 266 1.18 -12.47 10.39
N PHE A 267 0.99 -13.60 9.70
CA PHE A 267 1.22 -13.78 8.27
C PHE A 267 -0.10 -13.92 7.52
N ASN A 268 -1.05 -14.70 8.05
CA ASN A 268 -2.37 -14.95 7.49
C ASN A 268 -3.45 -14.30 8.37
N HIS A 269 -3.89 -13.13 7.99
CA HIS A 269 -4.82 -12.34 8.80
C HIS A 269 -6.23 -12.93 8.87
N LEU A 270 -6.58 -13.87 7.98
CA LEU A 270 -7.86 -14.60 8.10
C LEU A 270 -7.85 -15.65 9.23
N LYS A 271 -6.69 -15.87 9.87
CA LYS A 271 -6.51 -16.72 11.05
C LYS A 271 -6.52 -15.93 12.39
N PHE A 272 -6.87 -14.65 12.37
CA PHE A 272 -6.98 -13.88 13.60
C PHE A 272 -8.04 -14.46 14.52
N ASP A 273 -7.65 -14.73 15.76
CA ASP A 273 -8.44 -15.39 16.79
C ASP A 273 -8.51 -14.63 18.12
N LEU A 274 -8.17 -13.33 18.11
CA LEU A 274 -8.16 -12.51 19.32
C LEU A 274 -9.56 -12.07 19.74
N GLU A 275 -9.84 -12.16 21.04
CA GLU A 275 -11.03 -11.55 21.66
C GLU A 275 -10.92 -10.02 21.86
N LYS A 276 -9.72 -9.46 21.70
CA LYS A 276 -9.45 -8.04 21.89
C LYS A 276 -9.65 -7.26 20.59
N LYS A 277 -10.23 -6.08 20.69
CA LYS A 277 -10.47 -5.18 19.56
C LYS A 277 -9.24 -4.34 19.21
N PHE A 278 -9.09 -4.05 17.94
CA PHE A 278 -8.12 -3.09 17.41
C PHE A 278 -8.54 -1.64 17.73
N PRO A 279 -7.61 -0.68 17.63
CA PRO A 279 -7.94 0.75 17.59
C PRO A 279 -8.92 1.08 16.45
N PRO A 280 -9.58 2.26 16.47
CA PRO A 280 -10.41 2.72 15.36
C PRO A 280 -9.68 2.54 14.02
N THR A 281 -10.34 1.89 13.06
CA THR A 281 -9.71 1.41 11.83
C THR A 281 -10.47 1.88 10.60
N ILE A 282 -9.74 2.38 9.59
CA ILE A 282 -10.24 2.50 8.22
C ILE A 282 -9.57 1.45 7.36
N LEU A 283 -10.37 0.64 6.67
CA LEU A 283 -9.90 -0.33 5.70
C LEU A 283 -10.44 0.05 4.30
N VAL A 284 -9.52 0.19 3.36
CA VAL A 284 -9.82 0.59 1.98
C VAL A 284 -9.67 -0.62 1.06
N THR A 285 -10.64 -0.85 0.17
CA THR A 285 -10.54 -1.88 -0.89
C THR A 285 -10.83 -1.28 -2.27
N ALA A 286 -10.33 -1.94 -3.32
CA ALA A 286 -10.56 -1.58 -4.71
C ALA A 286 -11.35 -2.68 -5.42
N GLY A 287 -12.37 -2.32 -6.22
CA GLY A 287 -13.28 -3.31 -6.81
C GLY A 287 -12.68 -4.15 -7.94
N PHE A 288 -11.62 -3.66 -8.63
CA PHE A 288 -10.89 -4.38 -9.69
C PHE A 288 -9.52 -4.85 -9.19
N ASP A 289 -9.53 -5.52 -8.05
CA ASP A 289 -8.35 -5.97 -7.33
C ASP A 289 -8.50 -7.45 -6.95
N PRO A 290 -7.55 -8.34 -7.29
CA PRO A 290 -7.64 -9.75 -6.92
C PRO A 290 -7.71 -9.98 -5.41
N ILE A 291 -7.19 -9.08 -4.58
CA ILE A 291 -7.19 -9.22 -3.12
C ILE A 291 -8.35 -8.49 -2.42
N CYS A 292 -9.35 -7.95 -3.18
CA CYS A 292 -10.42 -7.18 -2.55
C CYS A 292 -11.31 -8.01 -1.61
N ASP A 293 -11.59 -9.27 -1.93
CA ASP A 293 -12.46 -10.11 -1.12
C ASP A 293 -11.80 -10.58 0.18
N GLU A 294 -10.48 -10.79 0.16
CA GLU A 294 -9.76 -11.14 1.40
C GLU A 294 -9.66 -9.94 2.34
N GLY A 295 -9.45 -8.73 1.81
CA GLY A 295 -9.51 -7.49 2.59
C GLY A 295 -10.88 -7.27 3.23
N ASN A 296 -11.98 -7.51 2.48
CA ASN A 296 -13.34 -7.44 3.02
C ASN A 296 -13.60 -8.53 4.07
N ALA A 297 -13.12 -9.76 3.85
CA ALA A 297 -13.25 -10.85 4.82
C ALA A 297 -12.51 -10.54 6.13
N TYR A 298 -11.32 -9.95 6.03
CA TYR A 298 -10.57 -9.50 7.20
C TYR A 298 -11.30 -8.39 7.97
N ALA A 299 -11.91 -7.44 7.26
CA ALA A 299 -12.72 -6.41 7.90
C ALA A 299 -13.90 -6.99 8.70
N GLU A 300 -14.56 -8.03 8.18
CA GLU A 300 -15.65 -8.72 8.91
C GLU A 300 -15.13 -9.46 10.14
N ILE A 301 -13.91 -10.01 10.12
CA ILE A 301 -13.28 -10.59 11.31
C ILE A 301 -13.07 -9.51 12.38
N LEU A 302 -12.47 -8.37 12.03
CA LEU A 302 -12.24 -7.25 12.95
C LEU A 302 -13.56 -6.71 13.53
N LYS A 303 -14.59 -6.61 12.70
CA LYS A 303 -15.91 -6.14 13.13
C LYS A 303 -16.55 -7.11 14.14
N LYS A 304 -16.47 -8.41 13.90
CA LYS A 304 -16.96 -9.45 14.84
C LYS A 304 -16.23 -9.40 16.18
N GLN A 305 -14.97 -9.01 16.20
CA GLN A 305 -14.18 -8.80 17.41
C GLN A 305 -14.49 -7.47 18.14
N GLY A 306 -15.43 -6.69 17.63
CA GLY A 306 -15.84 -5.41 18.23
C GLY A 306 -14.95 -4.22 17.91
N THR A 307 -14.07 -4.33 16.90
CA THR A 307 -13.29 -3.19 16.39
C THR A 307 -14.21 -2.16 15.73
N GLU A 308 -14.05 -0.90 16.07
CA GLU A 308 -14.66 0.21 15.33
C GLU A 308 -13.99 0.33 13.96
N ILE A 309 -14.60 -0.26 12.94
CA ILE A 309 -14.02 -0.30 11.59
C ILE A 309 -14.95 0.32 10.55
N LYS A 310 -14.40 1.20 9.71
CA LYS A 310 -15.06 1.74 8.52
C LYS A 310 -14.42 1.16 7.28
N VAL A 311 -15.19 0.40 6.50
CA VAL A 311 -14.75 -0.13 5.20
C VAL A 311 -15.13 0.83 4.09
N LEU A 312 -14.15 1.25 3.29
CA LEU A 312 -14.32 2.12 2.14
C LEU A 312 -13.96 1.36 0.86
N ASN A 313 -14.97 0.90 0.14
CA ASN A 313 -14.80 0.19 -1.12
C ASN A 313 -14.90 1.17 -2.30
N TYR A 314 -13.92 1.12 -3.21
CA TYR A 314 -13.91 1.89 -4.46
C TYR A 314 -14.12 0.96 -5.66
N PRO A 315 -15.38 0.67 -6.03
CA PRO A 315 -15.74 -0.43 -6.93
C PRO A 315 -15.28 -0.23 -8.37
N THR A 316 -14.82 0.95 -8.74
CA THR A 316 -14.34 1.28 -10.11
C THR A 316 -12.82 1.41 -10.20
N LEU A 317 -12.11 1.21 -9.08
CA LEU A 317 -10.65 1.35 -9.00
C LEU A 317 -9.96 -0.01 -8.89
N PHE A 318 -8.64 0.01 -8.98
CA PHE A 318 -7.76 -1.16 -9.07
C PHE A 318 -6.67 -1.11 -8.00
N HIS A 319 -5.95 -2.21 -7.79
CA HIS A 319 -4.85 -2.28 -6.84
C HIS A 319 -3.82 -1.16 -7.06
N ASN A 320 -3.29 -0.57 -5.98
CA ASN A 320 -2.28 0.51 -6.02
C ASN A 320 -2.81 1.88 -6.53
N PHE A 321 -4.12 2.10 -6.56
CA PHE A 321 -4.67 3.39 -7.00
C PHE A 321 -4.25 4.56 -6.10
N ALA A 322 -4.02 4.33 -4.82
CA ALA A 322 -3.64 5.37 -3.86
C ALA A 322 -2.30 6.03 -4.21
N PHE A 323 -1.40 5.29 -4.84
CA PHE A 323 -0.13 5.79 -5.37
C PHE A 323 -0.31 6.69 -6.61
N MET A 324 -1.45 6.59 -7.31
CA MET A 324 -1.66 7.17 -8.64
C MET A 324 -2.64 8.36 -8.61
N THR A 325 -2.43 9.32 -7.72
CA THR A 325 -3.35 10.46 -7.53
C THR A 325 -3.43 11.43 -8.72
N LYS A 326 -2.64 11.24 -9.77
CA LYS A 326 -2.83 11.94 -11.06
C LYS A 326 -4.02 11.39 -11.87
N LEU A 327 -4.52 10.21 -11.58
CA LEU A 327 -5.77 9.69 -12.11
C LEU A 327 -6.95 10.32 -11.35
N ASN A 328 -7.93 10.88 -12.06
CA ASN A 328 -9.00 11.65 -11.42
C ASN A 328 -9.82 10.84 -10.40
N ALA A 329 -10.23 9.62 -10.77
CA ALA A 329 -10.99 8.75 -9.86
C ALA A 329 -10.16 8.33 -8.65
N ALA A 330 -8.87 8.02 -8.83
CA ALA A 330 -7.95 7.70 -7.74
C ALA A 330 -7.75 8.90 -6.79
N LYS A 331 -7.58 10.11 -7.34
CA LYS A 331 -7.49 11.34 -6.55
C LYS A 331 -8.72 11.53 -5.67
N SER A 332 -9.92 11.40 -6.24
CA SER A 332 -11.18 11.55 -5.51
C SER A 332 -11.31 10.51 -4.39
N ALA A 333 -10.94 9.26 -4.65
CA ALA A 333 -10.95 8.20 -3.67
C ALA A 333 -9.94 8.46 -2.53
N VAL A 334 -8.71 8.90 -2.88
CA VAL A 334 -7.68 9.25 -1.89
C VAL A 334 -8.15 10.39 -0.98
N HIS A 335 -8.73 11.46 -1.55
CA HIS A 335 -9.29 12.54 -0.74
C HIS A 335 -10.38 12.03 0.21
N ASN A 336 -11.30 11.20 -0.30
CA ASN A 336 -12.39 10.67 0.51
C ASN A 336 -11.89 9.81 1.67
N PHE A 337 -10.99 8.86 1.46
CA PHE A 337 -10.51 8.04 2.58
C PHE A 337 -9.57 8.83 3.53
N LEU A 338 -8.81 9.81 3.06
CA LEU A 338 -8.01 10.67 3.94
C LEU A 338 -8.89 11.61 4.78
N ASP A 339 -10.00 12.10 4.23
CA ASP A 339 -10.98 12.91 4.99
C ASP A 339 -11.67 12.07 6.08
N GLU A 340 -12.00 10.80 5.80
CA GLU A 340 -12.49 9.88 6.82
C GLU A 340 -11.42 9.57 7.88
N TYR A 341 -10.17 9.37 7.44
CA TYR A 341 -9.07 9.09 8.36
C TYR A 341 -8.76 10.27 9.29
N LYS A 342 -8.89 11.51 8.81
CA LYS A 342 -8.76 12.72 9.65
C LYS A 342 -9.66 12.74 10.88
N LYS A 343 -10.79 12.02 10.82
CA LYS A 343 -11.75 12.00 11.93
C LYS A 343 -11.29 11.15 13.11
N ILE A 344 -10.38 10.19 12.86
CA ILE A 344 -9.92 9.22 13.86
C ILE A 344 -8.42 9.30 14.17
N VAL A 345 -7.62 9.98 13.34
CA VAL A 345 -6.17 10.15 13.54
C VAL A 345 -5.85 11.23 14.57
#